data_afee90585f7e2cf100b8118abc58cc94
#
_entry.id   afee90585f7e2cf100b8118abc58cc94
#
_cell.length_a   1.000
_cell.length_b   1.000
_cell.length_c   1.000
_cell.angle_alpha   90.00
_cell.angle_beta   90.00
_cell.angle_gamma   90.00
#
_symmetry.space_group_name_H-M   'P 1'
#
loop_
_entity.id
_entity.type
_entity.pdbx_description
1 polymer ?
#
loop_
_entity_poly.entity_id
_entity_poly.type
_entity_poly.pdbx_seq_one_letter_code
_entity_poly.pdbx_strand_id
1 'polypeptide(L)'
;LALFDRYGELKFVYAKVHTCDFDVERNLTPGENFYVTTLDTPCGKIKTGAMICYDREFPESARILMLKGAELILVPNACPMEINRLSQLRARAFENMLAVATCNYPETVPDCNGNSSVFDGVAYLPDESGSRDTCILQAGEEEGIYIAKLDLDQLREYREHETFGNTYRHPKKYKLLTESKIDEPFIRSDYRE
;
A
#
# COMPACT_ATOMS: atom_id res chain seq x y z
N LEU A 1 -11.28 -7.69 -4.04
CA LEU A 1 -11.08 -7.85 -2.60
C LEU A 1 -12.34 -7.42 -1.87
N ALA A 2 -12.84 -8.23 -0.92
CA ALA A 2 -13.89 -7.84 0.02
C ALA A 2 -13.27 -7.63 1.42
N LEU A 3 -13.56 -6.51 2.06
CA LEU A 3 -13.11 -6.21 3.42
C LEU A 3 -14.29 -6.34 4.38
N PHE A 4 -14.15 -7.23 5.35
CA PHE A 4 -15.09 -7.43 6.45
C PHE A 4 -14.48 -6.94 7.76
N ASP A 5 -15.31 -6.40 8.63
CA ASP A 5 -14.91 -6.08 10.00
C ASP A 5 -14.96 -7.32 10.91
N ARG A 6 -14.60 -7.14 12.18
CA ARG A 6 -14.61 -8.22 13.19
C ARG A 6 -15.98 -8.77 13.53
N TYR A 7 -17.05 -8.12 13.10
CA TYR A 7 -18.42 -8.57 13.28
C TYR A 7 -18.97 -9.29 12.06
N GLY A 8 -18.17 -9.42 10.98
CA GLY A 8 -18.57 -10.02 9.71
C GLY A 8 -19.35 -9.07 8.80
N GLU A 9 -19.39 -7.77 9.10
CA GLU A 9 -20.01 -6.79 8.23
C GLU A 9 -19.10 -6.43 7.04
N LEU A 10 -19.65 -6.50 5.84
CA LEU A 10 -18.95 -6.06 4.63
C LEU A 10 -18.78 -4.53 4.64
N LYS A 11 -17.53 -4.07 4.65
CA LYS A 11 -17.20 -2.63 4.67
C LYS A 11 -17.06 -2.06 3.28
N PHE A 12 -16.40 -2.77 2.37
CA PHE A 12 -16.36 -2.45 0.95
C PHE A 12 -15.93 -3.66 0.10
N VAL A 13 -16.23 -3.58 -1.19
CA VAL A 13 -15.65 -4.43 -2.23
C VAL A 13 -14.74 -3.56 -3.09
N TYR A 14 -13.48 -3.97 -3.25
CA TYR A 14 -12.49 -3.27 -4.06
C TYR A 14 -12.17 -4.08 -5.31
N ALA A 15 -12.33 -3.48 -6.48
CA ALA A 15 -11.82 -3.97 -7.74
C ALA A 15 -10.44 -3.34 -7.98
N LYS A 16 -9.46 -4.14 -8.41
CA LYS A 16 -8.10 -3.71 -8.71
C LYS A 16 -8.10 -2.64 -9.79
N VAL A 17 -7.52 -1.47 -9.52
CA VAL A 17 -7.50 -0.34 -10.46
C VAL A 17 -6.48 -0.58 -11.56
N HIS A 18 -5.30 -1.12 -11.22
CA HIS A 18 -4.24 -1.39 -12.19
C HIS A 18 -4.19 -2.89 -12.49
N THR A 19 -4.97 -3.34 -13.46
CA THR A 19 -4.90 -4.73 -13.95
C THR A 19 -3.65 -4.93 -14.79
N CYS A 20 -3.02 -6.12 -14.67
CA CYS A 20 -1.90 -6.50 -15.52
C CYS A 20 -2.37 -6.75 -16.95
N ASP A 21 -1.46 -6.55 -17.93
CA ASP A 21 -1.75 -6.76 -19.36
C ASP A 21 -1.33 -8.16 -19.86
N PHE A 22 -1.28 -9.12 -18.95
CA PHE A 22 -0.92 -10.51 -19.24
C PHE A 22 -1.83 -11.47 -18.47
N ASP A 23 -1.78 -12.75 -18.84
CA ASP A 23 -2.60 -13.81 -18.26
C ASP A 23 -4.10 -13.47 -18.23
N VAL A 24 -4.79 -13.96 -17.22
CA VAL A 24 -6.23 -13.78 -17.04
C VAL A 24 -6.60 -12.32 -16.76
N GLU A 25 -5.72 -11.54 -16.16
CA GLU A 25 -5.99 -10.15 -15.79
C GLU A 25 -6.20 -9.23 -17.00
N ARG A 26 -5.60 -9.55 -18.15
CA ARG A 26 -5.81 -8.77 -19.39
C ARG A 26 -7.27 -8.68 -19.84
N ASN A 27 -8.10 -9.63 -19.39
CA ASN A 27 -9.52 -9.70 -19.74
C ASN A 27 -10.43 -9.13 -18.64
N LEU A 28 -9.88 -8.66 -17.53
CA LEU A 28 -10.64 -8.10 -16.43
C LEU A 28 -10.87 -6.60 -16.63
N THR A 29 -12.03 -6.13 -16.18
CA THR A 29 -12.31 -4.70 -16.13
C THR A 29 -11.61 -4.07 -14.92
N PRO A 30 -10.77 -3.04 -15.12
CA PRO A 30 -10.17 -2.29 -14.01
C PRO A 30 -11.24 -1.67 -13.12
N GLY A 31 -10.91 -1.55 -11.82
CA GLY A 31 -11.70 -0.77 -10.87
C GLY A 31 -11.51 0.74 -11.08
N GLU A 32 -12.46 1.52 -10.60
CA GLU A 32 -12.46 2.99 -10.78
C GLU A 32 -12.05 3.74 -9.51
N ASN A 33 -12.09 3.10 -8.34
CA ASN A 33 -12.01 3.82 -7.07
C ASN A 33 -11.15 3.10 -6.03
N PHE A 34 -10.48 3.90 -5.20
CA PHE A 34 -9.84 3.45 -3.97
C PHE A 34 -10.73 3.73 -2.76
N TYR A 35 -10.80 2.79 -1.81
CA TYR A 35 -11.70 2.85 -0.66
C TYR A 35 -10.92 2.86 0.66
N VAL A 36 -11.42 3.65 1.61
CA VAL A 36 -10.98 3.65 3.01
C VAL A 36 -12.21 3.54 3.90
N THR A 37 -12.14 2.69 4.90
CA THR A 37 -13.17 2.54 5.93
C THR A 37 -12.56 2.58 7.31
N THR A 38 -13.38 2.81 8.32
CA THR A 38 -12.96 2.71 9.72
C THR A 38 -13.31 1.33 10.24
N LEU A 39 -12.31 0.59 10.68
CA LEU A 39 -12.48 -0.68 11.39
C LEU A 39 -12.47 -0.43 12.91
N ASP A 40 -13.35 -1.09 13.61
CA ASP A 40 -13.35 -1.16 15.07
C ASP A 40 -12.48 -2.34 15.53
N THR A 41 -11.52 -2.07 16.41
CA THR A 41 -10.62 -3.08 16.97
C THR A 41 -10.65 -3.04 18.51
N PRO A 42 -10.14 -4.07 19.19
CA PRO A 42 -10.02 -4.03 20.66
C PRO A 42 -9.17 -2.88 21.18
N CYS A 43 -8.25 -2.37 20.36
CA CYS A 43 -7.34 -1.26 20.71
C CYS A 43 -7.80 0.10 20.17
N GLY A 44 -9.03 0.21 19.67
CA GLY A 44 -9.58 1.45 19.12
C GLY A 44 -9.88 1.36 17.62
N LYS A 45 -10.20 2.50 17.04
CA LYS A 45 -10.58 2.59 15.62
C LYS A 45 -9.35 2.85 14.75
N ILE A 46 -9.31 2.19 13.59
CA ILE A 46 -8.26 2.38 12.57
C ILE A 46 -8.87 2.62 11.19
N LYS A 47 -8.39 3.62 10.48
CA LYS A 47 -8.76 3.86 9.08
C LYS A 47 -7.93 2.96 8.16
N THR A 48 -8.61 2.04 7.49
CA THR A 48 -7.97 1.00 6.68
C THR A 48 -8.40 1.11 5.22
N GLY A 49 -7.42 1.14 4.33
CA GLY A 49 -7.59 1.03 2.89
C GLY A 49 -7.04 -0.28 2.34
N ALA A 50 -7.22 -0.51 1.05
CA ALA A 50 -6.67 -1.68 0.37
C ALA A 50 -6.18 -1.35 -1.04
N MET A 51 -5.15 -2.08 -1.47
CA MET A 51 -4.64 -2.18 -2.84
C MET A 51 -4.51 -3.66 -3.18
N ILE A 52 -4.42 -4.01 -4.47
CA ILE A 52 -4.18 -5.39 -4.88
C ILE A 52 -2.90 -5.44 -5.71
N CYS A 53 -1.89 -6.17 -5.23
CA CYS A 53 -0.69 -6.56 -5.97
C CYS A 53 -0.08 -5.40 -6.78
N TYR A 54 -0.32 -5.35 -8.10
CA TYR A 54 0.23 -4.39 -9.04
C TYR A 54 -0.12 -2.91 -8.71
N ASP A 55 -1.25 -2.65 -8.04
CA ASP A 55 -1.60 -1.28 -7.58
C ASP A 55 -0.48 -0.62 -6.77
N ARG A 56 0.33 -1.40 -6.00
CA ARG A 56 1.42 -0.86 -5.18
C ARG A 56 2.56 -0.26 -6.00
N GLU A 57 2.71 -0.65 -7.27
CA GLU A 57 3.76 -0.13 -8.14
C GLU A 57 3.51 1.33 -8.54
N PHE A 58 2.26 1.77 -8.46
CA PHE A 58 1.85 3.14 -8.73
C PHE A 58 1.80 3.96 -7.43
N PRO A 59 2.70 4.95 -7.26
CA PRO A 59 2.72 5.77 -6.03
C PRO A 59 1.42 6.52 -5.78
N GLU A 60 0.65 6.80 -6.81
CA GLU A 60 -0.66 7.45 -6.74
C GLU A 60 -1.65 6.63 -5.92
N SER A 61 -1.62 5.31 -6.01
CA SER A 61 -2.53 4.41 -5.29
C SER A 61 -2.43 4.61 -3.77
N ALA A 62 -1.23 4.49 -3.22
CA ALA A 62 -1.01 4.71 -1.79
C ALA A 62 -1.24 6.16 -1.39
N ARG A 63 -0.89 7.12 -2.27
CA ARG A 63 -1.12 8.55 -2.02
C ARG A 63 -2.60 8.89 -1.96
N ILE A 64 -3.44 8.35 -2.82
CA ILE A 64 -4.88 8.54 -2.78
C ILE A 64 -5.46 7.96 -1.48
N LEU A 65 -5.03 6.76 -1.08
CA LEU A 65 -5.46 6.15 0.19
C LEU A 65 -5.04 6.99 1.40
N MET A 66 -3.81 7.52 1.42
CA MET A 66 -3.35 8.45 2.45
C MET A 66 -4.22 9.71 2.51
N LEU A 67 -4.51 10.31 1.35
CA LEU A 67 -5.35 11.52 1.27
C LEU A 67 -6.80 11.25 1.72
N LYS A 68 -7.28 10.01 1.61
CA LYS A 68 -8.56 9.54 2.19
C LYS A 68 -8.46 9.23 3.68
N GLY A 69 -7.28 9.39 4.27
CA GLY A 69 -7.03 9.25 5.70
C GLY A 69 -6.66 7.84 6.15
N ALA A 70 -6.24 6.95 5.26
CA ALA A 70 -5.77 5.63 5.65
C ALA A 70 -4.59 5.72 6.64
N GLU A 71 -4.64 4.88 7.66
CA GLU A 71 -3.57 4.63 8.63
C GLU A 71 -2.88 3.30 8.34
N LEU A 72 -3.64 2.36 7.74
CA LEU A 72 -3.18 1.05 7.30
C LEU A 72 -3.67 0.77 5.88
N ILE A 73 -2.80 0.24 5.04
CA ILE A 73 -3.14 -0.29 3.72
C ILE A 73 -2.88 -1.79 3.71
N LEU A 74 -3.90 -2.58 3.39
CA LEU A 74 -3.80 -4.03 3.19
C LEU A 74 -3.55 -4.33 1.71
N VAL A 75 -2.55 -5.18 1.43
CA VAL A 75 -2.12 -5.47 0.06
C VAL A 75 -1.98 -6.97 -0.15
N PRO A 76 -3.05 -7.68 -0.56
CA PRO A 76 -2.89 -9.05 -1.05
C PRO A 76 -2.10 -9.06 -2.36
N ASN A 77 -1.16 -10.01 -2.44
CA ASN A 77 -0.25 -10.20 -3.58
C ASN A 77 -0.29 -11.63 -4.10
N ALA A 78 0.09 -11.78 -5.37
CA ALA A 78 0.42 -13.04 -6.01
C ALA A 78 1.52 -12.77 -7.03
N CYS A 79 2.77 -12.65 -6.59
CA CYS A 79 3.92 -12.32 -7.45
C CYS A 79 5.25 -12.59 -6.72
N PRO A 80 6.39 -12.64 -7.45
CA PRO A 80 7.71 -12.64 -6.83
C PRO A 80 7.94 -11.32 -6.09
N MET A 81 8.22 -11.40 -4.79
CA MET A 81 8.56 -10.26 -3.95
C MET A 81 10.09 -10.16 -3.84
N GLU A 82 10.68 -9.30 -4.64
CA GLU A 82 12.13 -9.08 -4.72
C GLU A 82 12.50 -7.68 -4.20
N ILE A 83 13.78 -7.36 -4.21
CA ILE A 83 14.32 -6.15 -3.57
C ILE A 83 13.60 -4.85 -4.02
N ASN A 84 13.24 -4.71 -5.31
CA ASN A 84 12.59 -3.50 -5.80
C ASN A 84 11.16 -3.38 -5.28
N ARG A 85 10.40 -4.49 -5.30
CA ARG A 85 9.02 -4.53 -4.81
C ARG A 85 8.94 -4.33 -3.30
N LEU A 86 9.85 -4.93 -2.53
CA LEU A 86 9.97 -4.67 -1.09
C LEU A 86 10.36 -3.22 -0.82
N SER A 87 11.25 -2.64 -1.64
CA SER A 87 11.64 -1.23 -1.54
C SER A 87 10.48 -0.28 -1.90
N GLN A 88 9.65 -0.64 -2.88
CA GLN A 88 8.43 0.12 -3.18
C GLN A 88 7.50 0.15 -1.98
N LEU A 89 7.23 -0.98 -1.32
CA LEU A 89 6.37 -1.03 -0.13
C LEU A 89 6.92 -0.17 1.01
N ARG A 90 8.24 -0.25 1.24
CA ARG A 90 8.93 0.61 2.20
C ARG A 90 8.75 2.09 1.86
N ALA A 91 8.91 2.46 0.58
CA ALA A 91 8.70 3.82 0.11
C ALA A 91 7.23 4.27 0.30
N ARG A 92 6.25 3.41 -0.03
CA ARG A 92 4.82 3.73 0.18
C ARG A 92 4.50 3.99 1.65
N ALA A 93 5.06 3.19 2.57
CA ALA A 93 4.89 3.42 4.00
C ALA A 93 5.56 4.73 4.44
N PHE A 94 6.81 4.95 4.06
CA PHE A 94 7.61 6.12 4.43
C PHE A 94 7.01 7.44 3.91
N GLU A 95 6.81 7.55 2.60
CA GLU A 95 6.37 8.80 1.95
C GLU A 95 4.94 9.21 2.28
N ASN A 96 4.13 8.28 2.82
CA ASN A 96 2.73 8.51 3.18
C ASN A 96 2.51 8.49 4.70
N MET A 97 3.54 8.16 5.49
CA MET A 97 3.45 8.04 6.96
C MET A 97 2.24 7.18 7.37
N LEU A 98 2.17 5.97 6.86
CA LEU A 98 1.13 4.99 7.15
C LEU A 98 1.69 3.57 7.13
N ALA A 99 0.98 2.67 7.78
CA ALA A 99 1.36 1.27 7.74
C ALA A 99 0.93 0.60 6.43
N VAL A 100 1.80 -0.27 5.91
CA VAL A 100 1.50 -1.14 4.75
C VAL A 100 1.72 -2.59 5.15
N ALA A 101 0.70 -3.42 5.00
CA ALA A 101 0.78 -4.85 5.29
C ALA A 101 0.47 -5.66 4.02
N THR A 102 1.41 -6.50 3.61
CA THR A 102 1.24 -7.37 2.45
C THR A 102 1.09 -8.82 2.87
N CYS A 103 0.28 -9.55 2.12
CA CYS A 103 0.16 -10.99 2.20
C CYS A 103 0.39 -11.57 0.80
N ASN A 104 1.44 -12.37 0.64
CA ASN A 104 1.81 -13.01 -0.62
C ASN A 104 1.73 -14.53 -0.47
N TYR A 105 1.56 -15.23 -1.57
CA TYR A 105 1.62 -16.68 -1.60
C TYR A 105 3.05 -17.19 -1.34
N PRO A 106 3.21 -18.38 -0.71
CA PRO A 106 4.51 -19.00 -0.46
C PRO A 106 5.18 -19.46 -1.76
N GLU A 107 6.45 -19.85 -1.68
CA GLU A 107 7.24 -20.36 -2.81
C GLU A 107 6.67 -21.59 -3.50
N THR A 108 5.79 -22.35 -2.83
CA THR A 108 5.11 -23.50 -3.40
C THR A 108 4.06 -23.15 -4.45
N VAL A 109 3.67 -21.87 -4.55
CA VAL A 109 2.76 -21.36 -5.58
C VAL A 109 3.60 -20.80 -6.74
N PRO A 110 3.33 -21.21 -7.99
CA PRO A 110 4.06 -20.71 -9.17
C PRO A 110 4.11 -19.18 -9.20
N ASP A 111 5.27 -18.64 -9.56
CA ASP A 111 5.55 -17.21 -9.63
C ASP A 111 5.37 -16.43 -8.33
N CYS A 112 5.41 -17.12 -7.18
CA CYS A 112 5.39 -16.54 -5.85
C CYS A 112 6.62 -17.01 -5.04
N ASN A 113 7.01 -16.23 -4.04
CA ASN A 113 8.19 -16.54 -3.21
C ASN A 113 8.02 -16.08 -1.75
N GLY A 114 6.79 -16.07 -1.22
CA GLY A 114 6.54 -15.60 0.14
C GLY A 114 6.85 -14.12 0.32
N ASN A 115 7.69 -13.81 1.30
CA ASN A 115 8.13 -12.44 1.62
C ASN A 115 6.96 -11.48 1.94
N SER A 116 5.88 -11.99 2.55
CA SER A 116 4.85 -11.15 3.17
C SER A 116 5.50 -10.19 4.15
N SER A 117 5.07 -8.93 4.18
CA SER A 117 5.80 -7.91 4.93
C SER A 117 4.88 -6.86 5.54
N VAL A 118 5.35 -6.25 6.64
CA VAL A 118 4.67 -5.13 7.28
C VAL A 118 5.67 -4.00 7.51
N PHE A 119 5.31 -2.83 7.05
CA PHE A 119 6.02 -1.56 7.26
C PHE A 119 5.12 -0.64 8.07
N ASP A 120 5.65 0.00 9.12
CA ASP A 120 4.85 0.84 10.02
C ASP A 120 4.79 2.33 9.63
N GLY A 121 5.66 2.75 8.72
CA GLY A 121 5.69 4.13 8.22
C GLY A 121 6.33 5.15 9.15
N VAL A 122 6.80 4.76 10.33
CA VAL A 122 7.47 5.64 11.30
C VAL A 122 8.99 5.56 11.09
N ALA A 123 9.58 6.55 10.47
CA ALA A 123 11.00 6.54 10.12
C ALA A 123 11.90 7.22 11.18
N TYR A 124 11.36 8.13 11.98
CA TYR A 124 12.11 8.85 13.02
C TYR A 124 11.42 8.67 14.36
N LEU A 125 12.20 8.33 15.37
CA LEU A 125 11.75 8.22 16.76
C LEU A 125 12.36 9.35 17.58
N PRO A 126 11.64 9.90 18.57
CA PRO A 126 12.11 11.05 19.36
C PRO A 126 13.47 10.85 20.02
N ASP A 127 13.76 9.63 20.45
CA ASP A 127 14.96 9.29 21.22
C ASP A 127 16.08 8.66 20.36
N GLU A 128 15.90 8.60 19.04
CA GLU A 128 16.87 8.01 18.12
C GLU A 128 17.47 9.06 17.19
N SER A 129 18.77 8.97 16.95
CA SER A 129 19.45 9.80 15.96
C SER A 129 19.35 9.19 14.56
N GLY A 130 18.72 9.89 13.64
CA GLY A 130 18.57 9.46 12.24
C GLY A 130 17.33 8.62 11.99
N SER A 131 17.17 8.16 10.75
CA SER A 131 16.03 7.34 10.36
C SER A 131 16.29 5.85 10.59
N ARG A 132 15.23 5.14 10.97
CA ARG A 132 15.19 3.68 11.08
C ARG A 132 14.56 3.02 9.85
N ASP A 133 14.78 1.73 9.68
CA ASP A 133 13.99 0.95 8.72
C ASP A 133 12.55 0.80 9.24
N THR A 134 11.59 1.16 8.41
CA THR A 134 10.16 1.02 8.73
C THR A 134 9.63 -0.42 8.60
N CYS A 135 10.47 -1.36 8.15
CA CYS A 135 10.11 -2.78 8.08
C CYS A 135 10.09 -3.38 9.49
N ILE A 136 8.91 -3.72 9.98
CA ILE A 136 8.73 -4.37 11.29
C ILE A 136 8.52 -5.88 11.20
N LEU A 137 8.22 -6.38 10.02
CA LEU A 137 8.11 -7.80 9.73
C LEU A 137 8.39 -8.06 8.26
N GLN A 138 9.22 -9.04 7.97
CA GLN A 138 9.32 -9.70 6.68
C GLN A 138 9.33 -11.21 6.91
N ALA A 139 8.34 -11.91 6.36
CA ALA A 139 8.23 -13.36 6.40
C ALA A 139 9.27 -14.01 5.49
N GLY A 140 9.51 -15.29 5.70
CA GLY A 140 10.26 -16.13 4.77
C GLY A 140 9.42 -16.53 3.55
N GLU A 141 9.92 -17.51 2.82
CA GLU A 141 9.32 -18.03 1.58
C GLU A 141 8.23 -19.08 1.86
N GLU A 142 8.22 -19.67 3.04
CA GLU A 142 7.32 -20.73 3.45
C GLU A 142 5.93 -20.20 3.87
N GLU A 143 4.93 -21.07 3.80
CA GLU A 143 3.60 -20.82 4.35
C GLU A 143 3.67 -20.71 5.87
N GLY A 144 2.97 -19.72 6.45
CA GLY A 144 2.95 -19.51 7.89
C GLY A 144 1.99 -18.43 8.37
N ILE A 145 1.86 -18.34 9.69
CA ILE A 145 1.13 -17.29 10.38
C ILE A 145 2.16 -16.35 11.03
N TYR A 146 2.11 -15.10 10.67
CA TYR A 146 3.04 -14.07 11.14
C TYR A 146 2.26 -12.96 11.86
N ILE A 147 2.74 -12.54 13.01
CA ILE A 147 2.09 -11.50 13.83
C ILE A 147 2.99 -10.26 13.87
N ALA A 148 2.48 -9.14 13.38
CA ALA A 148 3.11 -7.84 13.51
C ALA A 148 2.32 -6.96 14.50
N LYS A 149 3.05 -6.17 15.30
CA LYS A 149 2.45 -5.16 16.18
C LYS A 149 2.62 -3.79 15.55
N LEU A 150 1.52 -3.10 15.32
CA LEU A 150 1.50 -1.70 14.89
C LEU A 150 1.17 -0.81 16.09
N ASP A 151 2.01 0.17 16.35
CA ASP A 151 1.75 1.23 17.33
C ASP A 151 1.07 2.41 16.62
N LEU A 152 -0.25 2.45 16.72
CA LEU A 152 -1.05 3.48 16.04
C LEU A 152 -0.95 4.84 16.71
N ASP A 153 -0.72 4.89 18.01
CA ASP A 153 -0.56 6.16 18.73
C ASP A 153 0.76 6.81 18.36
N GLN A 154 1.84 6.02 18.29
CA GLN A 154 3.13 6.47 17.79
C GLN A 154 3.04 6.94 16.32
N LEU A 155 2.34 6.21 15.45
CA LEU A 155 2.14 6.61 14.06
C LEU A 155 1.38 7.94 13.95
N ARG A 156 0.36 8.16 14.79
CA ARG A 156 -0.43 9.40 14.82
C ARG A 156 0.40 10.57 15.30
N GLU A 157 1.14 10.39 16.40
CA GLU A 157 2.06 11.39 16.93
C GLU A 157 3.13 11.76 15.89
N TYR A 158 3.74 10.77 15.25
CA TYR A 158 4.71 10.97 14.17
C TYR A 158 4.13 11.83 13.03
N ARG A 159 2.91 11.54 12.59
CA ARG A 159 2.22 12.30 11.53
C ARG A 159 1.94 13.76 11.89
N GLU A 160 1.77 14.08 13.16
CA GLU A 160 1.54 15.45 13.62
C GLU A 160 2.81 16.31 13.58
N HIS A 161 3.97 15.69 13.73
CA HIS A 161 5.25 16.40 13.86
C HIS A 161 6.07 16.40 12.57
N GLU A 162 5.88 15.43 11.69
CA GLU A 162 6.66 15.30 10.47
C GLU A 162 6.15 16.16 9.30
N THR A 163 7.10 16.53 8.43
CA THR A 163 6.84 17.42 7.28
C THR A 163 6.39 16.69 6.03
N PHE A 164 6.41 15.36 6.02
CA PHE A 164 5.99 14.54 4.89
C PHE A 164 4.46 14.53 4.69
N GLY A 165 4.00 13.72 3.78
CA GLY A 165 2.58 13.55 3.53
C GLY A 165 1.95 14.74 2.83
N ASN A 166 0.97 15.37 3.46
CA ASN A 166 0.21 16.44 2.83
C ASN A 166 0.69 17.88 3.12
N THR A 167 1.53 18.07 4.14
CA THR A 167 1.86 19.41 4.68
C THR A 167 2.48 20.34 3.65
N TYR A 168 3.44 19.86 2.87
CA TYR A 168 4.16 20.67 1.87
C TYR A 168 3.83 20.31 0.41
N ARG A 169 2.75 19.58 0.18
CA ARG A 169 2.31 19.27 -1.18
C ARG A 169 1.84 20.54 -1.91
N HIS A 170 2.12 20.60 -3.22
CA HIS A 170 1.68 21.67 -4.12
C HIS A 170 0.72 21.13 -5.19
N PRO A 171 -0.53 20.71 -4.85
CA PRO A 171 -1.45 20.03 -5.79
C PRO A 171 -1.69 20.80 -7.08
N LYS A 172 -1.70 22.16 -7.02
CA LYS A 172 -1.88 23.02 -8.19
C LYS A 172 -0.76 22.88 -9.24
N LYS A 173 0.40 22.32 -8.84
CA LYS A 173 1.56 22.09 -9.73
C LYS A 173 1.60 20.67 -10.32
N TYR A 174 0.69 19.79 -9.91
CA TYR A 174 0.69 18.36 -10.27
C TYR A 174 -0.31 18.02 -11.38
N LYS A 175 -0.74 18.99 -12.17
CA LYS A 175 -1.74 18.78 -13.24
C LYS A 175 -1.34 17.68 -14.21
N LEU A 176 -0.05 17.57 -14.53
CA LEU A 176 0.45 16.53 -15.43
C LEU A 176 0.16 15.11 -14.96
N LEU A 177 0.05 14.88 -13.63
CA LEU A 177 -0.28 13.56 -13.08
C LEU A 177 -1.73 13.12 -13.38
N THR A 178 -2.59 14.05 -13.81
CA THR A 178 -3.98 13.76 -14.13
C THR A 178 -4.30 13.97 -15.62
N GLU A 179 -3.28 14.26 -16.42
CA GLU A 179 -3.37 14.39 -17.86
C GLU A 179 -2.89 13.10 -18.53
N SER A 180 -3.48 12.73 -19.64
CA SER A 180 -3.05 11.56 -20.43
C SER A 180 -1.82 11.87 -21.31
N LYS A 181 -1.31 13.11 -21.28
CA LYS A 181 -0.14 13.52 -22.07
C LYS A 181 1.13 12.85 -21.54
N ILE A 182 1.87 12.19 -22.43
CA ILE A 182 3.17 11.58 -22.16
C ILE A 182 4.14 12.12 -23.23
N ASP A 183 5.30 12.58 -22.81
CA ASP A 183 6.36 13.05 -23.72
C ASP A 183 7.39 11.95 -23.99
N GLU A 184 8.05 12.01 -25.16
CA GLU A 184 9.19 11.13 -25.49
C GLU A 184 10.26 11.16 -24.38
N PRO A 185 10.95 10.03 -24.09
CA PRO A 185 10.89 8.74 -24.80
C PRO A 185 9.92 7.71 -24.20
N PHE A 186 9.01 8.09 -23.31
CA PHE A 186 8.17 7.16 -22.54
C PHE A 186 6.83 6.85 -23.22
N ILE A 187 6.64 7.25 -24.47
CA ILE A 187 5.43 6.90 -25.23
C ILE A 187 5.43 5.40 -25.54
N ARG A 188 4.31 4.74 -25.22
CA ARG A 188 4.05 3.35 -25.57
C ARG A 188 2.79 3.24 -26.40
N SER A 189 2.82 2.37 -27.42
CA SER A 189 1.67 2.13 -28.29
C SER A 189 0.64 1.15 -27.72
N ASP A 190 1.00 0.48 -26.64
CA ASP A 190 0.22 -0.57 -25.98
C ASP A 190 -0.42 -0.13 -24.66
N TYR A 191 -0.42 1.17 -24.36
CA TYR A 191 -1.08 1.67 -23.16
C TYR A 191 -2.61 1.56 -23.27
N ARG A 192 -3.26 1.41 -22.14
CA ARG A 192 -4.72 1.35 -22.04
C ARG A 192 -5.28 2.69 -21.56
N GLU A 193 -6.32 3.16 -22.21
CA GLU A 193 -7.13 4.29 -21.76
C GLU A 193 -8.10 3.89 -20.63
#